data_9477b2ce9c6250bb8bb3aabb8ccb15c9
#
_entry.id   9477b2ce9c6250bb8bb3aabb8ccb15c9
#
_cell.length_a   1.000
_cell.length_b   1.000
_cell.length_c   1.000
_cell.angle_alpha   90.00
_cell.angle_beta   90.00
_cell.angle_gamma   90.00
#
_symmetry.space_group_name_H-M   'P 1'
#
loop_
_entity.id
_entity.type
_entity.pdbx_description
1 polymer ?
#
loop_
_entity_poly.entity_id
_entity_poly.type
_entity_poly.pdbx_seq_one_letter_code
_entity_poly.pdbx_strand_id
1 'polypeptide(L)'
;MPSSLSGKKNMKEKKQNKYDKAYLRIASEWSKLSYCKRKQVGAIIVRDRMIISDGYNGTPSGFENCCEDNDGLTQWYVLHAEANAILKVARSTQSCENATLYITLSPCKECSKLIHQSGIKRVVYKEGYKDMSGIDFLIKAGIEVDKIEDLE
;
A
#
# COMPACT_ATOMS: atom_id res chain seq x y z
N MET A 1 -21.40 32.08 9.51
CA MET A 1 -21.84 30.90 10.28
C MET A 1 -20.83 29.78 10.19
N PRO A 2 -20.11 29.51 11.28
CA PRO A 2 -19.04 28.50 11.23
C PRO A 2 -19.56 27.08 11.00
N SER A 3 -20.83 26.80 11.28
CA SER A 3 -21.40 25.45 11.15
C SER A 3 -21.46 24.91 9.73
N SER A 4 -21.61 25.74 8.68
CA SER A 4 -21.72 25.26 7.30
C SER A 4 -20.38 24.80 6.73
N LEU A 5 -19.28 25.49 7.06
CA LEU A 5 -17.92 25.11 6.66
C LEU A 5 -17.46 23.84 7.38
N SER A 6 -17.75 23.74 8.69
CA SER A 6 -17.48 22.57 9.50
C SER A 6 -18.22 21.33 8.98
N GLY A 7 -19.51 21.48 8.61
CA GLY A 7 -20.32 20.41 8.05
C GLY A 7 -19.79 19.91 6.70
N LYS A 8 -19.36 20.80 5.81
CA LYS A 8 -18.76 20.44 4.51
C LYS A 8 -17.44 19.71 4.69
N LYS A 9 -16.59 20.13 5.62
CA LYS A 9 -15.32 19.48 5.93
C LYS A 9 -15.56 18.06 6.47
N ASN A 10 -16.51 17.90 7.40
CA ASN A 10 -16.86 16.59 7.94
C ASN A 10 -17.42 15.65 6.88
N MET A 11 -18.20 16.15 5.93
CA MET A 11 -18.72 15.35 4.82
C MET A 11 -17.59 14.88 3.88
N LYS A 12 -16.64 15.75 3.57
CA LYS A 12 -15.46 15.38 2.76
C LYS A 12 -14.60 14.33 3.46
N GLU A 13 -14.35 14.48 4.75
CA GLU A 13 -13.58 13.53 5.55
C GLU A 13 -14.28 12.18 5.62
N LYS A 14 -15.60 12.15 5.85
CA LYS A 14 -16.40 10.92 5.84
C LYS A 14 -16.37 10.23 4.49
N LYS A 15 -16.47 10.99 3.40
CA LYS A 15 -16.39 10.47 2.04
C LYS A 15 -15.03 9.88 1.77
N GLN A 16 -13.94 10.58 2.12
CA GLN A 16 -12.57 10.10 1.96
C GLN A 16 -12.34 8.81 2.77
N ASN A 17 -12.81 8.77 4.00
CA ASN A 17 -12.69 7.59 4.86
C ASN A 17 -13.42 6.38 4.26
N LYS A 18 -14.59 6.59 3.67
CA LYS A 18 -15.36 5.54 3.00
C LYS A 18 -14.59 4.96 1.80
N TYR A 19 -13.96 5.81 0.99
CA TYR A 19 -13.11 5.37 -0.12
C TYR A 19 -11.85 4.67 0.38
N ASP A 20 -11.21 5.19 1.41
CA ASP A 20 -10.02 4.57 2.00
C ASP A 20 -10.31 3.14 2.46
N LYS A 21 -11.43 2.94 3.13
CA LYS A 21 -11.87 1.60 3.56
C LYS A 21 -12.13 0.68 2.37
N ALA A 22 -12.77 1.20 1.32
CA ALA A 22 -13.06 0.42 0.12
C ALA A 22 -11.77 -0.02 -0.57
N TYR A 23 -10.81 0.89 -0.75
CA TYR A 23 -9.52 0.55 -1.37
C TYR A 23 -8.72 -0.43 -0.51
N LEU A 24 -8.74 -0.30 0.81
CA LEU A 24 -8.09 -1.28 1.70
C LEU A 24 -8.77 -2.65 1.63
N ARG A 25 -10.09 -2.71 1.47
CA ARG A 25 -10.78 -3.99 1.25
C ARG A 25 -10.33 -4.65 -0.06
N ILE A 26 -10.13 -3.85 -1.11
CA ILE A 26 -9.59 -4.35 -2.38
C ILE A 26 -8.16 -4.87 -2.18
N ALA A 27 -7.32 -4.11 -1.49
CA ALA A 27 -5.96 -4.54 -1.17
C ALA A 27 -5.96 -5.84 -0.36
N SER A 28 -6.87 -5.98 0.60
CA SER A 28 -7.04 -7.19 1.40
C SER A 28 -7.44 -8.40 0.53
N GLU A 29 -8.32 -8.19 -0.44
CA GLU A 29 -8.67 -9.25 -1.38
C GLU A 29 -7.46 -9.65 -2.24
N TRP A 30 -6.68 -8.68 -2.70
CA TRP A 30 -5.46 -8.92 -3.47
C TRP A 30 -4.42 -9.71 -2.66
N SER A 31 -4.33 -9.47 -1.35
CA SER A 31 -3.38 -10.20 -0.50
C SER A 31 -3.57 -11.71 -0.54
N LYS A 32 -4.81 -12.16 -0.75
CA LYS A 32 -5.14 -13.58 -0.83
C LYS A 32 -4.59 -14.26 -2.09
N LEU A 33 -4.18 -13.50 -3.09
CA LEU A 33 -3.56 -14.03 -4.29
C LEU A 33 -2.10 -14.45 -4.06
N SER A 34 -1.49 -13.99 -2.98
CA SER A 34 -0.10 -14.31 -2.65
C SER A 34 0.05 -15.78 -2.28
N TYR A 35 1.09 -16.42 -2.83
CA TYR A 35 1.48 -17.78 -2.48
C TYR A 35 2.41 -17.85 -1.27
N CYS A 36 2.81 -16.69 -0.72
CA CYS A 36 3.69 -16.65 0.43
C CYS A 36 2.97 -17.15 1.69
N LYS A 37 3.65 -17.99 2.46
CA LYS A 37 3.08 -18.62 3.66
C LYS A 37 3.27 -17.78 4.92
N ARG A 38 4.40 -17.09 5.01
CA ARG A 38 4.72 -16.28 6.21
C ARG A 38 3.83 -15.07 6.34
N LYS A 39 3.57 -14.38 5.24
CA LYS A 39 2.72 -13.19 5.23
C LYS A 39 2.17 -12.97 3.83
N GLN A 40 0.89 -12.71 3.74
CA GLN A 40 0.23 -12.32 2.49
C GLN A 40 -0.10 -10.83 2.58
N VAL A 41 0.41 -10.05 1.63
CA VAL A 41 0.24 -8.60 1.59
C VAL A 41 -0.31 -8.19 0.22
N GLY A 42 -1.26 -7.27 0.24
CA GLY A 42 -1.83 -6.68 -0.98
C GLY A 42 -1.69 -5.18 -0.97
N ALA A 43 -1.53 -4.60 -2.15
CA ALA A 43 -1.34 -3.17 -2.34
C ALA A 43 -2.14 -2.67 -3.55
N ILE A 44 -2.72 -1.48 -3.42
CA ILE A 44 -3.46 -0.79 -4.48
C ILE A 44 -2.93 0.63 -4.56
N ILE A 45 -2.64 1.11 -5.76
CA ILE A 45 -2.24 2.50 -5.99
C ILE A 45 -3.37 3.23 -6.67
N VAL A 46 -3.77 4.38 -6.10
CA VAL A 46 -4.90 5.19 -6.56
C VAL A 46 -4.43 6.61 -6.82
N ARG A 47 -4.83 7.17 -7.97
CA ARG A 47 -4.62 8.57 -8.30
C ARG A 47 -5.89 9.13 -8.91
N ASP A 48 -6.34 10.29 -8.42
CA ASP A 48 -7.57 10.93 -8.89
C ASP A 48 -8.77 9.98 -8.87
N ARG A 49 -8.87 9.19 -7.80
CA ARG A 49 -9.90 8.17 -7.59
C ARG A 49 -9.95 7.08 -8.65
N MET A 50 -8.85 6.88 -9.33
CA MET A 50 -8.68 5.79 -10.29
C MET A 50 -7.62 4.84 -9.78
N ILE A 51 -7.95 3.56 -9.70
CA ILE A 51 -6.97 2.53 -9.40
C ILE A 51 -6.04 2.41 -10.60
N ILE A 52 -4.78 2.77 -10.42
CA ILE A 52 -3.78 2.74 -11.50
C ILE A 52 -2.86 1.54 -11.44
N SER A 53 -2.80 0.87 -10.29
CA SER A 53 -1.98 -0.32 -10.13
C SER A 53 -2.42 -1.15 -8.93
N ASP A 54 -1.98 -2.37 -8.92
CA ASP A 54 -2.19 -3.34 -7.85
C ASP A 54 -0.94 -4.21 -7.69
N GLY A 55 -0.84 -4.88 -6.56
CA GLY A 55 0.26 -5.80 -6.31
C GLY A 55 0.00 -6.67 -5.10
N TYR A 56 0.65 -7.81 -5.08
CA TYR A 56 0.75 -8.67 -3.91
C TYR A 56 2.16 -9.22 -3.85
N ASN A 57 2.60 -9.65 -2.66
CA ASN A 57 3.94 -10.16 -2.50
C ASN A 57 4.10 -11.53 -3.14
N GLY A 58 5.25 -11.78 -3.73
CA GLY A 58 5.50 -13.05 -4.40
C GLY A 58 6.84 -13.09 -5.12
N THR A 59 7.12 -14.24 -5.72
CA THR A 59 8.31 -14.46 -6.52
C THR A 59 8.22 -13.71 -7.85
N PRO A 60 9.36 -13.44 -8.51
CA PRO A 60 9.33 -12.79 -9.83
C PRO A 60 8.55 -13.61 -10.86
N SER A 61 8.02 -12.94 -11.87
CA SER A 61 7.27 -13.58 -12.96
C SER A 61 8.09 -14.70 -13.59
N GLY A 62 7.47 -15.88 -13.74
CA GLY A 62 8.11 -17.05 -14.33
C GLY A 62 8.91 -17.91 -13.37
N PHE A 63 9.09 -17.48 -12.13
CA PHE A 63 9.71 -18.28 -11.07
C PHE A 63 8.67 -19.18 -10.40
N GLU A 64 9.14 -20.24 -9.74
CA GLU A 64 8.24 -21.08 -8.94
C GLU A 64 7.58 -20.25 -7.84
N ASN A 65 6.30 -20.53 -7.55
CA ASN A 65 5.53 -19.86 -6.52
C ASN A 65 5.90 -20.37 -5.11
N CYS A 66 7.18 -20.28 -4.77
CA CYS A 66 7.73 -20.73 -3.50
C CYS A 66 8.51 -19.58 -2.85
N CYS A 67 7.82 -18.85 -1.98
CA CYS A 67 8.39 -17.66 -1.34
C CYS A 67 9.42 -18.00 -0.26
N GLU A 68 9.28 -19.15 0.39
CA GLU A 68 10.13 -19.54 1.52
C GLU A 68 11.10 -20.66 1.12
N ASP A 69 12.29 -20.65 1.70
CA ASP A 69 13.27 -21.73 1.54
C ASP A 69 12.93 -22.91 2.47
N ASN A 70 13.77 -23.94 2.46
CA ASN A 70 13.58 -25.15 3.26
C ASN A 70 13.56 -24.87 4.78
N ASP A 71 14.14 -23.77 5.23
CA ASP A 71 14.16 -23.33 6.62
C ASP A 71 13.00 -22.40 6.98
N GLY A 72 12.07 -22.17 6.04
CA GLY A 72 10.92 -21.31 6.24
C GLY A 72 11.24 -19.84 6.15
N LEU A 73 12.43 -19.46 5.69
CA LEU A 73 12.81 -18.06 5.52
C LEU A 73 12.45 -17.57 4.11
N THR A 74 12.03 -16.32 4.02
CA THR A 74 11.67 -15.71 2.75
C THR A 74 12.88 -15.64 1.82
N GLN A 75 12.72 -16.13 0.58
CA GLN A 75 13.74 -16.04 -0.45
C GLN A 75 14.09 -14.56 -0.72
N TRP A 76 15.36 -14.25 -0.95
CA TRP A 76 15.82 -12.87 -1.16
C TRP A 76 15.15 -12.19 -2.37
N TYR A 77 14.74 -12.97 -3.36
CA TYR A 77 14.16 -12.45 -4.60
C TYR A 77 12.65 -12.26 -4.54
N VAL A 78 12.02 -12.53 -3.42
CA VAL A 78 10.58 -12.24 -3.24
C VAL A 78 10.38 -10.73 -3.24
N LEU A 79 9.42 -10.28 -4.05
CA LEU A 79 9.07 -8.87 -4.15
C LEU A 79 7.90 -8.56 -3.22
N HIS A 80 7.99 -7.45 -2.50
CA HIS A 80 6.89 -6.97 -1.67
C HIS A 80 5.76 -6.42 -2.52
N ALA A 81 4.55 -6.38 -1.95
CA ALA A 81 3.34 -5.96 -2.66
C ALA A 81 3.47 -4.54 -3.24
N GLU A 82 3.99 -3.60 -2.45
CA GLU A 82 4.17 -2.21 -2.87
C GLU A 82 5.21 -2.08 -3.98
N ALA A 83 6.28 -2.85 -3.91
CA ALA A 83 7.30 -2.87 -4.97
C ALA A 83 6.70 -3.38 -6.28
N ASN A 84 5.91 -4.45 -6.23
CA ASN A 84 5.22 -4.98 -7.41
C ASN A 84 4.25 -3.96 -8.01
N ALA A 85 3.48 -3.27 -7.17
CA ALA A 85 2.54 -2.26 -7.64
C ALA A 85 3.25 -1.08 -8.30
N ILE A 86 4.35 -0.59 -7.72
CA ILE A 86 5.15 0.52 -8.27
C ILE A 86 5.78 0.10 -9.60
N LEU A 87 6.33 -1.10 -9.69
CA LEU A 87 6.97 -1.60 -10.90
C LEU A 87 5.98 -1.78 -12.04
N LYS A 88 4.74 -2.17 -11.76
CA LYS A 88 3.68 -2.21 -12.78
C LYS A 88 3.41 -0.82 -13.34
N VAL A 89 3.39 0.21 -12.50
CA VAL A 89 3.25 1.60 -12.97
C VAL A 89 4.42 1.98 -13.86
N ALA A 90 5.65 1.59 -13.49
CA ALA A 90 6.85 1.88 -14.27
C ALA A 90 6.80 1.27 -15.67
N ARG A 91 6.06 0.16 -15.86
CA ARG A 91 5.89 -0.51 -17.15
C ARG A 91 4.65 -0.02 -17.91
N SER A 92 3.95 0.96 -17.40
CA SER A 92 2.72 1.51 -17.98
C SER A 92 2.92 2.95 -18.41
N THR A 93 1.86 3.56 -18.92
CA THR A 93 1.83 4.99 -19.22
C THR A 93 1.38 5.84 -18.03
N GLN A 94 1.09 5.20 -16.89
CA GLN A 94 0.67 5.86 -15.66
C GLN A 94 1.88 6.37 -14.85
N SER A 95 1.59 7.17 -13.83
CA SER A 95 2.60 7.72 -12.92
C SER A 95 2.11 7.61 -11.49
N CYS A 96 3.02 7.32 -10.58
CA CYS A 96 2.74 7.35 -9.14
C CYS A 96 2.72 8.77 -8.56
N GLU A 97 3.06 9.78 -9.35
CA GLU A 97 3.13 11.16 -8.87
C GLU A 97 1.80 11.60 -8.25
N ASN A 98 1.83 12.05 -7.00
CA ASN A 98 0.67 12.47 -6.22
C ASN A 98 -0.35 11.35 -5.95
N ALA A 99 0.02 10.10 -6.12
CA ALA A 99 -0.86 8.96 -5.85
C ALA A 99 -0.93 8.61 -4.36
N THR A 100 -1.90 7.78 -4.01
CA THR A 100 -2.05 7.17 -2.69
C THR A 100 -1.83 5.67 -2.79
N LEU A 101 -1.02 5.13 -1.88
CA LEU A 101 -0.80 3.69 -1.74
C LEU A 101 -1.66 3.16 -0.60
N TYR A 102 -2.50 2.18 -0.90
CA TYR A 102 -3.27 1.41 0.08
C TYR A 102 -2.62 0.05 0.24
N ILE A 103 -2.24 -0.31 1.44
CA ILE A 103 -1.50 -1.54 1.69
C ILE A 103 -1.97 -2.21 2.98
N THR A 104 -2.09 -3.53 2.97
CA THR A 104 -2.61 -4.27 4.12
C THR A 104 -1.64 -4.32 5.30
N LEU A 105 -0.33 -4.30 5.03
CA LEU A 105 0.72 -4.29 6.04
C LEU A 105 1.61 -3.06 5.82
N SER A 106 1.95 -2.33 6.89
CA SER A 106 2.80 -1.14 6.77
C SER A 106 4.11 -1.46 6.05
N PRO A 107 4.61 -0.56 5.18
CA PRO A 107 5.81 -0.83 4.40
C PRO A 107 7.07 -0.88 5.27
N CYS A 108 8.00 -1.75 4.89
CA CYS A 108 9.32 -1.80 5.50
C CYS A 108 10.17 -0.60 5.07
N LYS A 109 11.31 -0.41 5.72
CA LYS A 109 12.19 0.72 5.42
C LYS A 109 12.69 0.72 3.97
N GLU A 110 12.97 -0.45 3.40
CA GLU A 110 13.43 -0.56 2.02
C GLU A 110 12.35 -0.11 1.02
N CYS A 111 11.13 -0.60 1.20
CA CYS A 111 10.01 -0.22 0.34
C CYS A 111 9.60 1.23 0.55
N SER A 112 9.75 1.78 1.76
CA SER A 112 9.43 3.18 2.04
C SER A 112 10.29 4.14 1.22
N LYS A 113 11.54 3.81 0.97
CA LYS A 113 12.40 4.59 0.07
C LYS A 113 11.83 4.62 -1.35
N LEU A 114 11.39 3.46 -1.83
CA LEU A 114 10.80 3.34 -3.17
C LEU A 114 9.50 4.13 -3.28
N ILE A 115 8.66 4.06 -2.25
CA ILE A 115 7.41 4.81 -2.19
C ILE A 115 7.69 6.32 -2.31
N HIS A 116 8.62 6.83 -1.51
CA HIS A 116 8.99 8.24 -1.55
C HIS A 116 9.50 8.65 -2.93
N GLN A 117 10.43 7.90 -3.50
CA GLN A 117 11.05 8.23 -4.79
C GLN A 117 10.09 8.06 -5.98
N SER A 118 9.02 7.29 -5.82
CA SER A 118 8.00 7.11 -6.88
C SER A 118 7.06 8.31 -7.03
N GLY A 119 7.05 9.22 -6.06
CA GLY A 119 6.14 10.38 -6.07
C GLY A 119 4.82 10.16 -5.34
N ILE A 120 4.63 9.03 -4.69
CA ILE A 120 3.45 8.77 -3.86
C ILE A 120 3.43 9.78 -2.72
N LYS A 121 2.28 10.42 -2.50
CA LYS A 121 2.11 11.48 -1.49
C LYS A 121 1.45 11.00 -0.21
N ARG A 122 0.76 9.86 -0.24
CA ARG A 122 0.00 9.36 0.91
C ARG A 122 0.05 7.83 0.96
N VAL A 123 0.18 7.29 2.17
CA VAL A 123 0.12 5.84 2.43
C VAL A 123 -0.96 5.57 3.46
N VAL A 124 -1.85 4.64 3.15
CA VAL A 124 -2.90 4.17 4.06
C VAL A 124 -2.69 2.68 4.28
N TYR A 125 -2.54 2.26 5.54
CA TYR A 125 -2.31 0.86 5.84
C TYR A 125 -3.29 0.34 6.89
N LYS A 126 -3.50 -0.98 6.89
CA LYS A 126 -4.43 -1.64 7.80
C LYS A 126 -3.73 -2.14 9.05
N GLU A 127 -2.61 -2.82 8.90
CA GLU A 127 -1.90 -3.50 9.98
C GLU A 127 -0.47 -2.99 10.08
N GLY A 128 -0.03 -2.66 11.30
CA GLY A 128 1.34 -2.22 11.55
C GLY A 128 2.30 -3.38 11.62
N TYR A 129 3.48 -3.20 11.03
CA TYR A 129 4.61 -4.11 11.14
C TYR A 129 5.36 -3.85 12.45
N LYS A 130 6.07 -4.86 13.00
CA LYS A 130 6.84 -4.70 14.24
C LYS A 130 7.85 -3.57 14.13
N ASP A 131 8.57 -3.52 13.02
CA ASP A 131 9.52 -2.47 12.73
C ASP A 131 8.80 -1.31 12.03
N MET A 132 8.63 -0.22 12.74
CA MET A 132 7.95 0.98 12.24
C MET A 132 8.90 1.99 11.60
N SER A 133 10.16 1.62 11.39
CA SER A 133 11.16 2.54 10.81
C SER A 133 10.78 3.00 9.39
N GLY A 134 10.08 2.16 8.63
CA GLY A 134 9.57 2.56 7.32
C GLY A 134 8.53 3.67 7.41
N ILE A 135 7.59 3.55 8.34
CA ILE A 135 6.57 4.58 8.58
C ILE A 135 7.22 5.88 9.08
N ASP A 136 8.17 5.78 10.00
CA ASP A 136 8.90 6.95 10.52
C ASP A 136 9.63 7.68 9.39
N PHE A 137 10.24 6.94 8.48
CA PHE A 137 10.88 7.50 7.29
C PHE A 137 9.87 8.26 6.41
N LEU A 138 8.71 7.66 6.14
CA LEU A 138 7.68 8.28 5.31
C LEU A 138 7.17 9.59 5.91
N ILE A 139 6.92 9.61 7.21
CA ILE A 139 6.49 10.82 7.93
C ILE A 139 7.57 11.90 7.84
N LYS A 140 8.81 11.54 8.08
CA LYS A 140 9.95 12.46 7.98
C LYS A 140 10.11 13.02 6.57
N ALA A 141 9.80 12.21 5.55
CA ALA A 141 9.86 12.63 4.16
C ALA A 141 8.68 13.51 3.73
N GLY A 142 7.73 13.77 4.62
CA GLY A 142 6.57 14.63 4.33
C GLY A 142 5.39 13.89 3.68
N ILE A 143 5.42 12.56 3.68
CA ILE A 143 4.32 11.75 3.16
C ILE A 143 3.24 11.62 4.23
N GLU A 144 1.98 11.85 3.85
CA GLU A 144 0.84 11.65 4.73
C GLU A 144 0.66 10.15 4.97
N VAL A 145 0.53 9.74 6.25
CA VAL A 145 0.38 8.33 6.63
C VAL A 145 -0.84 8.18 7.54
N ASP A 146 -1.73 7.29 7.18
CA ASP A 146 -2.93 6.97 7.96
C ASP A 146 -3.06 5.47 8.17
N LYS A 147 -3.50 5.09 9.37
CA LYS A 147 -3.80 3.70 9.71
C LYS A 147 -5.31 3.53 9.85
N ILE A 148 -5.88 2.53 9.20
CA ILE A 148 -7.32 2.22 9.29
C ILE A 148 -7.46 0.71 9.55
N GLU A 149 -7.82 0.35 10.77
CA GLU A 149 -7.96 -1.04 11.21
C GLU A 149 -9.33 -1.62 10.87
N ASP A 150 -10.37 -0.82 11.04
CA ASP A 150 -11.76 -1.23 10.81
C ASP A 150 -12.18 -0.86 9.39
N LEU A 151 -12.42 -1.86 8.54
CA LEU A 151 -12.76 -1.68 7.13
C LEU A 151 -14.28 -1.67 6.88
N GLU A 152 -15.08 -1.77 7.92
CA GLU A 152 -16.55 -1.76 7.79
C GLU A 152 -17.19 -0.39 7.91
#